data_c54194ecb4bbd5e0d8d5131c371abd1f
#
_entry.id   c54194ecb4bbd5e0d8d5131c371abd1f
#
_cell.length_a   1.000
_cell.length_b   1.000
_cell.length_c   1.000
_cell.angle_alpha   90.00
_cell.angle_beta   90.00
_cell.angle_gamma   90.00
#
_symmetry.space_group_name_H-M   'P 1'
#
loop_
_entity.id
_entity.type
_entity.pdbx_description
1 polymer ?
#
loop_
_entity_poly.entity_id
_entity_poly.type
_entity_poly.pdbx_seq_one_letter_code
_entity_poly.pdbx_strand_id
1 'polypeptide(L)'
;MARAAETSNQVDVLIVGAGPCGLMLANELGRRGVVAMVVDQASSVANAPKANATQARSMEHYRRLGFADEIRKMGLPPDHPTDVAYFTTLSGYELGRHSMPPSGEAHRAVRELEHIWNAAELPHRVPQSHVENVLYQKARELPGINIEFNWRVLSFVDQADSVVTQLEHVKTGARRSIVSNYLFGSDGGASTIRKQLGYHYSGGDPAARDFMGGQMLSIYIDSPAFYDKLAGGRAWMYWTFNRRRRALLASIDGKGKFVLQTQLRENEKVDAMTKEDCSKLFLQAMGCDIPHEVTGFAAWLAGRALAADKFCKGRVFLGGDAVHLFTPTGGMGYNTAIEDAVNIGWKFAAVLKGQGGPTLLDSYEAERQPVAVRNTRNAAGFADSVGLYVPSPGIEDPGIAGEAARKRAGAYLANHGKNEFTIPGFTLGARYNASPVIVNDESPRPPDIPTVYVPSAKPGGRAPHVWCTDGQSLFDKFGFEWTLLYFGERDDTVDAFAEEARRRSVTLKLLDLSSEPVAADFYEQPYALVRPDQVVAWRGAAPGDGELKKLYDHVLGVN
;
A
#
# COMPACT_ATOMS: atom_id res chain seq x y z
N MET A 1 10.64 -37.49 12.98
CA MET A 1 10.43 -37.87 11.58
C MET A 1 9.37 -36.93 11.01
N ALA A 2 9.79 -35.89 10.28
CA ALA A 2 8.87 -34.97 9.61
C ALA A 2 8.23 -35.71 8.42
N ARG A 3 6.91 -35.82 8.42
CA ARG A 3 6.17 -36.26 7.23
C ARG A 3 6.49 -35.27 6.11
N ALA A 4 7.11 -35.74 5.04
CA ALA A 4 7.13 -35.05 3.77
C ALA A 4 5.67 -34.78 3.38
N ALA A 5 5.26 -33.53 3.33
CA ALA A 5 3.97 -33.14 2.82
C ALA A 5 3.94 -33.56 1.35
N GLU A 6 3.14 -34.56 0.99
CA GLU A 6 2.74 -34.77 -0.40
C GLU A 6 2.20 -33.44 -0.90
N THR A 7 2.84 -32.88 -1.92
CA THR A 7 2.39 -31.61 -2.55
C THR A 7 1.04 -31.85 -3.19
N SER A 8 -0.03 -31.49 -2.47
CA SER A 8 -1.39 -31.58 -2.99
C SER A 8 -1.48 -30.66 -4.23
N ASN A 9 -1.88 -31.22 -5.35
CA ASN A 9 -2.17 -30.46 -6.57
C ASN A 9 -3.53 -29.74 -6.50
N GLN A 10 -4.17 -29.74 -5.35
CA GLN A 10 -5.46 -29.08 -5.10
C GLN A 10 -5.37 -28.15 -3.88
N VAL A 11 -5.84 -26.93 -4.04
CA VAL A 11 -5.88 -25.88 -3.01
C VAL A 11 -7.17 -25.07 -3.10
N ASP A 12 -7.53 -24.35 -2.04
CA ASP A 12 -8.68 -23.43 -2.12
C ASP A 12 -8.36 -22.21 -2.99
N VAL A 13 -7.17 -21.61 -2.81
CA VAL A 13 -6.74 -20.44 -3.57
C VAL A 13 -5.32 -20.62 -4.09
N LEU A 14 -5.14 -20.49 -5.40
CA LEU A 14 -3.82 -20.34 -6.00
C LEU A 14 -3.50 -18.85 -6.16
N ILE A 15 -2.40 -18.41 -5.55
CA ILE A 15 -1.90 -17.03 -5.61
C ILE A 15 -0.66 -17.01 -6.53
N VAL A 16 -0.68 -16.18 -7.56
CA VAL A 16 0.44 -16.05 -8.50
C VAL A 16 1.12 -14.71 -8.27
N GLY A 17 2.38 -14.79 -7.82
CA GLY A 17 3.21 -13.65 -7.42
C GLY A 17 3.42 -13.58 -5.90
N ALA A 18 4.68 -13.71 -5.47
CA ALA A 18 5.12 -13.58 -4.07
C ALA A 18 5.63 -12.17 -3.74
N GLY A 19 5.03 -11.15 -4.37
CA GLY A 19 5.21 -9.75 -4.00
C GLY A 19 4.31 -9.37 -2.81
N PRO A 20 4.30 -8.07 -2.41
CA PRO A 20 3.56 -7.61 -1.23
C PRO A 20 2.07 -7.98 -1.25
N CYS A 21 1.42 -7.89 -2.43
CA CYS A 21 0.01 -8.22 -2.61
C CYS A 21 -0.26 -9.71 -2.31
N GLY A 22 0.44 -10.61 -3.01
CA GLY A 22 0.23 -12.05 -2.86
C GLY A 22 0.62 -12.56 -1.47
N LEU A 23 1.72 -12.06 -0.89
CA LEU A 23 2.12 -12.42 0.47
C LEU A 23 1.16 -11.88 1.53
N MET A 24 0.58 -10.70 1.34
CA MET A 24 -0.46 -10.18 2.23
C MET A 24 -1.72 -11.04 2.14
N LEU A 25 -2.14 -11.42 0.92
CA LEU A 25 -3.29 -12.31 0.72
C LEU A 25 -3.05 -13.68 1.38
N ALA A 26 -1.86 -14.24 1.28
CA ALA A 26 -1.50 -15.49 1.95
C ALA A 26 -1.64 -15.37 3.48
N ASN A 27 -1.22 -14.24 4.08
CA ASN A 27 -1.41 -13.97 5.50
C ASN A 27 -2.90 -13.86 5.88
N GLU A 28 -3.71 -13.18 5.08
CA GLU A 28 -5.16 -13.04 5.31
C GLU A 28 -5.88 -14.40 5.27
N LEU A 29 -5.56 -15.21 4.26
CA LEU A 29 -6.18 -16.52 4.05
C LEU A 29 -5.73 -17.54 5.11
N GLY A 30 -4.42 -17.64 5.37
CA GLY A 30 -3.89 -18.61 6.31
C GLY A 30 -4.37 -18.40 7.75
N ARG A 31 -4.49 -17.13 8.18
CA ARG A 31 -5.08 -16.80 9.50
C ARG A 31 -6.56 -17.19 9.61
N ARG A 32 -7.24 -17.34 8.48
CA ARG A 32 -8.62 -17.82 8.39
C ARG A 32 -8.71 -19.32 8.13
N GLY A 33 -7.57 -20.03 8.09
CA GLY A 33 -7.54 -21.49 7.88
C GLY A 33 -7.89 -21.92 6.45
N VAL A 34 -7.77 -21.02 5.47
CA VAL A 34 -7.91 -21.33 4.04
C VAL A 34 -6.61 -21.93 3.52
N VAL A 35 -6.69 -23.00 2.75
CA VAL A 35 -5.53 -23.65 2.12
C VAL A 35 -5.15 -22.89 0.85
N ALA A 36 -3.97 -22.28 0.85
CA ALA A 36 -3.51 -21.53 -0.30
C ALA A 36 -2.07 -21.86 -0.70
N MET A 37 -1.82 -21.82 -2.01
CA MET A 37 -0.48 -21.93 -2.56
C MET A 37 -0.08 -20.62 -3.22
N VAL A 38 1.11 -20.12 -2.89
CA VAL A 38 1.74 -19.00 -3.57
C VAL A 38 2.82 -19.52 -4.50
N VAL A 39 2.79 -19.11 -5.75
CA VAL A 39 3.83 -19.44 -6.73
C VAL A 39 4.44 -18.17 -7.30
N ASP A 40 5.77 -18.16 -7.47
CA ASP A 40 6.49 -17.06 -8.11
C ASP A 40 7.59 -17.58 -9.03
N GLN A 41 7.77 -16.91 -10.17
CA GLN A 41 8.85 -17.24 -11.13
C GLN A 41 10.24 -16.85 -10.64
N ALA A 42 10.35 -15.90 -9.70
CA ALA A 42 11.61 -15.55 -9.05
C ALA A 42 12.14 -16.71 -8.20
N SER A 43 13.42 -16.65 -7.84
CA SER A 43 14.06 -17.66 -6.99
C SER A 43 13.87 -17.42 -5.49
N SER A 44 13.38 -16.23 -5.10
CA SER A 44 13.15 -15.80 -3.71
C SER A 44 12.32 -14.51 -3.70
N VAL A 45 11.95 -14.02 -2.51
CA VAL A 45 11.47 -12.65 -2.31
C VAL A 45 12.51 -11.63 -2.77
N ALA A 46 12.07 -10.40 -3.07
CA ALA A 46 12.95 -9.36 -3.60
C ALA A 46 14.06 -8.98 -2.61
N ASN A 47 15.31 -8.92 -3.12
CA ASN A 47 16.48 -8.52 -2.34
C ASN A 47 16.81 -7.02 -2.51
N ALA A 48 16.32 -6.37 -3.57
CA ALA A 48 16.55 -4.95 -3.83
C ALA A 48 15.29 -4.13 -3.53
N PRO A 49 15.41 -2.97 -2.90
CA PRO A 49 14.27 -2.12 -2.58
C PRO A 49 13.68 -1.51 -3.85
N LYS A 50 12.39 -1.75 -4.11
CA LYS A 50 11.63 -1.11 -5.20
C LYS A 50 10.90 0.15 -4.72
N ALA A 51 10.45 0.16 -3.47
CA ALA A 51 9.81 1.26 -2.77
C ALA A 51 10.32 1.34 -1.33
N ASN A 52 10.09 2.47 -0.66
CA ASN A 52 10.58 2.71 0.70
C ASN A 52 9.61 3.55 1.56
N ALA A 53 8.33 3.58 1.18
CA ALA A 53 7.30 4.31 1.90
C ALA A 53 6.09 3.41 2.19
N THR A 54 5.94 2.99 3.44
CA THR A 54 4.75 2.29 3.94
C THR A 54 3.77 3.33 4.48
N GLN A 55 2.55 3.36 3.94
CA GLN A 55 1.54 4.34 4.34
C GLN A 55 0.78 3.92 5.61
N ALA A 56 0.13 4.90 6.27
CA ALA A 56 -0.58 4.71 7.53
C ALA A 56 -1.59 3.54 7.47
N ARG A 57 -2.37 3.43 6.39
CA ARG A 57 -3.36 2.35 6.24
C ARG A 57 -2.73 0.97 6.17
N SER A 58 -1.63 0.81 5.46
CA SER A 58 -0.89 -0.46 5.43
C SER A 58 -0.32 -0.81 6.81
N MET A 59 0.20 0.18 7.55
CA MET A 59 0.66 -0.02 8.92
C MET A 59 -0.48 -0.43 9.86
N GLU A 60 -1.70 0.11 9.70
CA GLU A 60 -2.88 -0.34 10.45
C GLU A 60 -3.25 -1.80 10.15
N HIS A 61 -3.15 -2.24 8.89
CA HIS A 61 -3.35 -3.64 8.54
C HIS A 61 -2.28 -4.55 9.16
N TYR A 62 -1.01 -4.11 9.17
CA TYR A 62 0.06 -4.84 9.83
C TYR A 62 -0.13 -4.87 11.35
N ARG A 63 -0.65 -3.79 11.96
CA ARG A 63 -1.04 -3.75 13.36
C ARG A 63 -2.15 -4.76 13.67
N ARG A 64 -3.20 -4.82 12.87
CA ARG A 64 -4.29 -5.80 12.97
C ARG A 64 -3.77 -7.25 12.89
N LEU A 65 -2.72 -7.48 12.08
CA LEU A 65 -2.06 -8.78 11.95
C LEU A 65 -0.98 -9.03 13.02
N GLY A 66 -0.67 -8.05 13.88
CA GLY A 66 0.23 -8.19 15.02
C GLY A 66 1.71 -8.08 14.70
N PHE A 67 2.10 -7.48 13.57
CA PHE A 67 3.52 -7.32 13.20
C PHE A 67 3.94 -5.91 12.74
N ALA A 68 3.12 -4.88 13.00
CA ALA A 68 3.49 -3.49 12.70
C ALA A 68 4.79 -3.07 13.38
N ASP A 69 4.96 -3.42 14.67
CA ASP A 69 6.16 -3.07 15.43
C ASP A 69 7.42 -3.79 14.90
N GLU A 70 7.29 -5.00 14.37
CA GLU A 70 8.40 -5.72 13.73
C GLU A 70 8.86 -4.96 12.48
N ILE A 71 7.91 -4.50 11.64
CA ILE A 71 8.21 -3.69 10.46
C ILE A 71 8.80 -2.33 10.87
N ARG A 72 8.25 -1.69 11.92
CA ARG A 72 8.69 -0.37 12.39
C ARG A 72 10.13 -0.36 12.93
N LYS A 73 10.61 -1.49 13.42
CA LYS A 73 12.02 -1.67 13.86
C LYS A 73 13.01 -1.81 12.70
N MET A 74 12.50 -1.99 11.47
CA MET A 74 13.32 -2.09 10.27
C MET A 74 13.41 -0.75 9.55
N GLY A 75 14.38 -0.60 8.66
CA GLY A 75 14.59 0.62 7.88
C GLY A 75 15.58 1.57 8.53
N LEU A 76 15.24 2.85 8.58
CA LEU A 76 16.12 3.88 9.15
C LEU A 76 16.26 3.72 10.68
N PRO A 77 17.42 4.13 11.27
CA PRO A 77 17.58 4.17 12.73
C PRO A 77 16.44 4.94 13.40
N PRO A 78 16.07 4.58 14.64
CA PRO A 78 14.90 5.16 15.32
C PRO A 78 14.93 6.68 15.48
N ASP A 79 16.13 7.26 15.60
CA ASP A 79 16.41 8.69 15.75
C ASP A 79 16.66 9.41 14.42
N HIS A 80 16.74 8.67 13.29
CA HIS A 80 17.03 9.26 12.00
C HIS A 80 15.80 10.03 11.47
N PRO A 81 15.96 11.35 11.11
CA PRO A 81 14.87 12.13 10.55
C PRO A 81 14.30 11.48 9.27
N THR A 82 12.97 11.43 9.18
CA THR A 82 12.29 10.92 7.99
C THR A 82 11.90 12.02 7.01
N ASP A 83 12.55 13.16 7.13
CA ASP A 83 12.33 14.38 6.34
C ASP A 83 12.53 14.17 4.86
N VAL A 84 11.89 15.02 4.06
CA VAL A 84 12.20 15.24 2.65
C VAL A 84 12.84 16.61 2.48
N ALA A 85 14.08 16.64 1.99
CA ALA A 85 14.87 17.86 1.88
C ALA A 85 15.25 18.14 0.42
N TYR A 86 15.26 19.41 0.06
CA TYR A 86 15.47 19.89 -1.29
C TYR A 86 16.73 20.75 -1.36
N PHE A 87 17.59 20.49 -2.34
CA PHE A 87 18.90 21.14 -2.47
C PHE A 87 19.13 21.64 -3.89
N THR A 88 20.07 22.53 -4.07
CA THR A 88 20.70 22.75 -5.38
C THR A 88 21.57 21.55 -5.75
N THR A 89 22.73 21.38 -5.13
CA THR A 89 23.48 20.14 -5.00
C THR A 89 23.52 19.76 -3.54
N LEU A 90 23.82 18.51 -3.20
CA LEU A 90 23.76 18.02 -1.81
C LEU A 90 24.82 18.70 -0.90
N SER A 91 25.95 19.16 -1.47
CA SER A 91 26.95 19.99 -0.79
C SER A 91 26.72 21.50 -0.97
N GLY A 92 25.68 21.90 -1.70
CA GLY A 92 25.37 23.31 -2.01
C GLY A 92 24.35 23.92 -1.05
N TYR A 93 23.30 24.52 -1.57
CA TYR A 93 22.28 25.20 -0.75
C TYR A 93 21.09 24.28 -0.48
N GLU A 94 20.69 24.15 0.77
CA GLU A 94 19.36 23.63 1.12
C GLU A 94 18.30 24.67 0.71
N LEU A 95 17.33 24.25 -0.07
CA LEU A 95 16.25 25.10 -0.59
C LEU A 95 15.06 25.11 0.36
N GLY A 96 14.73 23.95 0.89
CA GLY A 96 13.60 23.76 1.81
C GLY A 96 13.49 22.32 2.29
N ARG A 97 12.62 22.12 3.27
CA ARG A 97 12.45 20.84 3.93
C ARG A 97 11.00 20.64 4.34
N HIS A 98 10.51 19.40 4.24
CA HIS A 98 9.30 18.94 4.89
C HIS A 98 9.69 17.94 5.97
N SER A 99 9.48 18.32 7.24
CA SER A 99 9.86 17.51 8.39
C SER A 99 8.75 16.53 8.75
N MET A 100 9.17 15.33 9.14
CA MET A 100 8.30 14.25 9.60
C MET A 100 8.93 13.52 10.80
N PRO A 101 8.11 12.97 11.72
CA PRO A 101 8.63 12.30 12.92
C PRO A 101 9.53 11.12 12.57
N PRO A 102 10.67 10.93 13.28
CA PRO A 102 11.46 9.71 13.16
C PRO A 102 10.70 8.48 13.69
N SER A 103 11.10 7.29 13.25
CA SER A 103 10.37 6.06 13.57
C SER A 103 10.30 5.73 15.05
N GLY A 104 11.31 6.11 15.84
CA GLY A 104 11.34 5.95 17.31
C GLY A 104 10.31 6.80 18.05
N GLU A 105 9.82 7.87 17.45
CA GLU A 105 8.78 8.74 18.01
C GLU A 105 7.37 8.40 17.53
N ALA A 106 7.21 7.44 16.61
CA ALA A 106 5.95 7.20 15.91
C ALA A 106 4.75 6.97 16.86
N HIS A 107 4.94 6.22 17.96
CA HIS A 107 3.87 5.96 18.94
C HIS A 107 3.43 7.20 19.73
N ARG A 108 4.31 8.16 19.95
CA ARG A 108 3.97 9.44 20.55
C ARG A 108 3.36 10.38 19.50
N ALA A 109 4.04 10.49 18.36
CA ALA A 109 3.67 11.40 17.31
C ALA A 109 2.28 11.10 16.70
N VAL A 110 1.85 9.83 16.63
CA VAL A 110 0.53 9.46 16.12
C VAL A 110 -0.60 10.06 16.98
N ARG A 111 -0.39 10.22 18.27
CA ARG A 111 -1.36 10.85 19.18
C ARG A 111 -1.33 12.37 19.04
N GLU A 112 -0.14 12.96 18.96
CA GLU A 112 0.02 14.42 18.80
C GLU A 112 -0.53 14.91 17.45
N LEU A 113 -0.45 14.09 16.41
CA LEU A 113 -0.91 14.36 15.05
C LEU A 113 -2.31 13.77 14.76
N GLU A 114 -3.07 13.37 15.78
CA GLU A 114 -4.41 12.80 15.62
C GLU A 114 -5.34 13.71 14.82
N HIS A 115 -5.25 15.03 15.04
CA HIS A 115 -6.04 16.05 14.33
C HIS A 115 -5.74 16.12 12.82
N ILE A 116 -4.61 15.52 12.35
CA ILE A 116 -4.24 15.43 10.94
C ILE A 116 -4.56 14.04 10.40
N TRP A 117 -4.08 13.00 11.11
CA TRP A 117 -4.13 11.64 10.60
C TRP A 117 -5.37 10.85 11.02
N ASN A 118 -5.88 11.06 12.24
CA ASN A 118 -6.94 10.21 12.82
C ASN A 118 -6.70 8.71 12.56
N ALA A 119 -5.53 8.23 12.92
CA ALA A 119 -5.05 6.88 12.61
C ALA A 119 -4.42 6.19 13.83
N ALA A 120 -4.43 4.87 13.84
CA ALA A 120 -3.72 4.08 14.83
C ALA A 120 -2.20 4.03 14.56
N GLU A 121 -1.78 4.33 13.35
CA GLU A 121 -0.40 4.25 12.88
C GLU A 121 -0.06 5.42 11.95
N LEU A 122 1.18 5.94 12.06
CA LEU A 122 1.73 6.87 11.07
C LEU A 122 2.44 6.12 9.93
N PRO A 123 2.65 6.77 8.76
CA PRO A 123 3.51 6.22 7.72
C PRO A 123 4.90 5.86 8.26
N HIS A 124 5.54 4.87 7.62
CA HIS A 124 6.86 4.39 8.00
C HIS A 124 7.79 4.32 6.79
N ARG A 125 9.09 4.66 7.00
CA ARG A 125 10.12 4.66 5.95
C ARG A 125 10.97 3.41 6.09
N VAL A 126 10.64 2.42 5.24
CA VAL A 126 11.27 1.11 5.25
C VAL A 126 11.37 0.58 3.82
N PRO A 127 12.49 -0.02 3.41
CA PRO A 127 12.59 -0.70 2.12
C PRO A 127 11.51 -1.78 1.97
N GLN A 128 10.83 -1.80 0.83
CA GLN A 128 9.77 -2.78 0.53
C GLN A 128 10.26 -4.23 0.70
N SER A 129 11.53 -4.52 0.39
CA SER A 129 12.12 -5.85 0.56
C SER A 129 12.09 -6.34 2.02
N HIS A 130 12.21 -5.45 3.01
CA HIS A 130 12.06 -5.82 4.41
C HIS A 130 10.60 -6.18 4.74
N VAL A 131 9.65 -5.41 4.23
CA VAL A 131 8.21 -5.71 4.39
C VAL A 131 7.86 -7.04 3.74
N GLU A 132 8.32 -7.29 2.51
CA GLU A 132 8.10 -8.57 1.81
C GLU A 132 8.67 -9.73 2.61
N ASN A 133 9.87 -9.57 3.19
CA ASN A 133 10.47 -10.62 4.01
C ASN A 133 9.64 -10.92 5.27
N VAL A 134 9.13 -9.90 5.98
CA VAL A 134 8.25 -10.10 7.13
C VAL A 134 6.97 -10.82 6.70
N LEU A 135 6.30 -10.35 5.65
CA LEU A 135 5.09 -10.97 5.12
C LEU A 135 5.33 -12.44 4.74
N TYR A 136 6.47 -12.73 4.11
CA TYR A 136 6.86 -14.08 3.72
C TYR A 136 7.09 -14.98 4.93
N GLN A 137 7.86 -14.53 5.94
CA GLN A 137 8.10 -15.32 7.14
C GLN A 137 6.79 -15.59 7.90
N LYS A 138 5.94 -14.56 8.07
CA LYS A 138 4.64 -14.73 8.74
C LYS A 138 3.70 -15.68 7.98
N ALA A 139 3.65 -15.61 6.66
CA ALA A 139 2.83 -16.51 5.85
C ALA A 139 3.30 -17.97 5.97
N ARG A 140 4.62 -18.22 5.98
CA ARG A 140 5.19 -19.57 6.12
C ARG A 140 4.89 -20.24 7.47
N GLU A 141 4.65 -19.45 8.51
CA GLU A 141 4.28 -19.96 9.85
C GLU A 141 2.82 -20.42 9.92
N LEU A 142 1.99 -20.06 8.93
CA LEU A 142 0.56 -20.35 8.94
C LEU A 142 0.27 -21.74 8.37
N PRO A 143 -0.47 -22.59 9.08
CA PRO A 143 -0.93 -23.87 8.56
C PRO A 143 -1.74 -23.69 7.27
N GLY A 144 -1.52 -24.55 6.27
CA GLY A 144 -2.25 -24.50 5.00
C GLY A 144 -1.68 -23.52 3.96
N ILE A 145 -0.65 -22.74 4.30
CA ILE A 145 0.02 -21.87 3.33
C ILE A 145 1.30 -22.55 2.82
N ASN A 146 1.38 -22.74 1.50
CA ASN A 146 2.57 -23.22 0.80
C ASN A 146 3.08 -22.14 -0.13
N ILE A 147 4.40 -21.84 -0.10
CA ILE A 147 5.03 -20.82 -0.94
C ILE A 147 6.16 -21.47 -1.73
N GLU A 148 6.05 -21.43 -3.05
CA GLU A 148 7.01 -22.04 -3.96
C GLU A 148 7.54 -21.05 -4.98
N PHE A 149 8.86 -20.97 -5.07
CA PHE A 149 9.59 -20.15 -6.03
C PHE A 149 10.03 -20.95 -7.26
N ASN A 150 10.49 -20.25 -8.29
CA ASN A 150 10.90 -20.77 -9.60
C ASN A 150 9.75 -21.42 -10.39
N TRP A 151 8.51 -21.06 -10.15
CA TRP A 151 7.36 -21.51 -10.91
C TRP A 151 6.67 -20.36 -11.64
N ARG A 152 6.54 -20.46 -12.95
CA ARG A 152 5.78 -19.49 -13.76
C ARG A 152 4.46 -20.09 -14.25
N VAL A 153 3.44 -19.26 -14.34
CA VAL A 153 2.16 -19.63 -14.96
C VAL A 153 2.32 -19.60 -16.47
N LEU A 154 1.91 -20.68 -17.13
CA LEU A 154 1.82 -20.75 -18.58
C LEU A 154 0.41 -20.36 -19.06
N SER A 155 -0.60 -20.95 -18.45
CA SER A 155 -2.01 -20.74 -18.81
C SER A 155 -2.91 -21.19 -17.67
N PHE A 156 -4.18 -20.82 -17.75
CA PHE A 156 -5.25 -21.34 -16.89
C PHE A 156 -6.53 -21.57 -17.68
N VAL A 157 -7.40 -22.41 -17.14
CA VAL A 157 -8.76 -22.63 -17.62
C VAL A 157 -9.71 -22.45 -16.44
N ASP A 158 -10.59 -21.47 -16.55
CA ASP A 158 -11.68 -21.25 -15.59
C ASP A 158 -12.82 -22.20 -15.95
N GLN A 159 -13.10 -23.15 -15.07
CA GLN A 159 -14.16 -24.15 -15.19
C GLN A 159 -15.34 -23.76 -14.29
N ALA A 160 -16.46 -24.50 -14.39
CA ALA A 160 -17.65 -24.21 -13.61
C ALA A 160 -17.37 -24.16 -12.08
N ASP A 161 -16.57 -25.11 -11.57
CA ASP A 161 -16.35 -25.30 -10.14
C ASP A 161 -14.91 -25.05 -9.67
N SER A 162 -13.97 -24.90 -10.59
CA SER A 162 -12.55 -24.76 -10.28
C SER A 162 -11.78 -24.05 -11.38
N VAL A 163 -10.55 -23.66 -11.07
CA VAL A 163 -9.56 -23.17 -12.03
C VAL A 163 -8.43 -24.17 -12.12
N VAL A 164 -8.10 -24.60 -13.34
CA VAL A 164 -6.94 -25.46 -13.63
C VAL A 164 -5.82 -24.60 -14.18
N THR A 165 -4.73 -24.46 -13.43
CA THR A 165 -3.59 -23.62 -13.79
C THR A 165 -2.38 -24.48 -14.16
N GLN A 166 -1.78 -24.23 -15.33
CA GLN A 166 -0.58 -24.88 -15.80
C GLN A 166 0.65 -24.11 -15.37
N LEU A 167 1.55 -24.77 -14.66
CA LEU A 167 2.81 -24.21 -14.18
C LEU A 167 4.01 -24.86 -14.85
N GLU A 168 5.07 -24.08 -15.03
CA GLU A 168 6.39 -24.57 -15.47
C GLU A 168 7.48 -24.09 -14.52
N HIS A 169 8.31 -25.02 -14.09
CA HIS A 169 9.47 -24.69 -13.26
C HIS A 169 10.57 -24.04 -14.11
N VAL A 170 10.92 -22.81 -13.79
CA VAL A 170 11.77 -21.93 -14.61
C VAL A 170 13.15 -22.53 -14.92
N LYS A 171 13.73 -23.28 -13.96
CA LYS A 171 15.09 -23.86 -14.12
C LYS A 171 15.12 -25.23 -14.80
N THR A 172 14.09 -26.05 -14.57
CA THR A 172 14.10 -27.47 -15.01
C THR A 172 13.17 -27.74 -16.20
N GLY A 173 12.23 -26.82 -16.50
CA GLY A 173 11.18 -27.02 -17.48
C GLY A 173 10.10 -28.03 -17.07
N ALA A 174 10.16 -28.56 -15.84
CA ALA A 174 9.14 -29.48 -15.33
C ALA A 174 7.78 -28.78 -15.29
N ARG A 175 6.71 -29.51 -15.68
CA ARG A 175 5.35 -28.97 -15.73
C ARG A 175 4.46 -29.68 -14.72
N ARG A 176 3.52 -28.94 -14.14
CA ARG A 176 2.45 -29.47 -13.29
C ARG A 176 1.18 -28.64 -13.43
N SER A 177 0.05 -29.24 -13.08
CA SER A 177 -1.25 -28.57 -13.01
C SER A 177 -1.65 -28.42 -11.55
N ILE A 178 -2.19 -27.24 -11.22
CA ILE A 178 -2.82 -26.98 -9.90
C ILE A 178 -4.30 -26.75 -10.15
N VAL A 179 -5.13 -27.41 -9.34
CA VAL A 179 -6.59 -27.19 -9.30
C VAL A 179 -6.89 -26.32 -8.08
N SER A 180 -7.61 -25.23 -8.27
CA SER A 180 -8.00 -24.34 -7.16
C SER A 180 -9.45 -23.88 -7.29
N ASN A 181 -10.11 -23.56 -6.18
CA ASN A 181 -11.43 -22.96 -6.21
C ASN A 181 -11.37 -21.55 -6.81
N TYR A 182 -10.30 -20.81 -6.51
CA TYR A 182 -10.04 -19.46 -7.03
C TYR A 182 -8.58 -19.30 -7.44
N LEU A 183 -8.34 -18.47 -8.46
CA LEU A 183 -7.02 -18.02 -8.90
C LEU A 183 -6.89 -16.52 -8.63
N PHE A 184 -5.85 -16.11 -7.92
CA PHE A 184 -5.53 -14.70 -7.69
C PHE A 184 -4.20 -14.33 -8.36
N GLY A 185 -4.26 -13.46 -9.37
CA GLY A 185 -3.10 -12.96 -10.09
C GLY A 185 -2.57 -11.66 -9.49
N SER A 186 -1.39 -11.72 -8.89
CA SER A 186 -0.56 -10.57 -8.45
C SER A 186 0.83 -10.63 -9.08
N ASP A 187 0.88 -11.06 -10.36
CA ASP A 187 2.05 -11.38 -11.15
C ASP A 187 2.69 -10.15 -11.84
N GLY A 188 2.41 -8.95 -11.30
CA GLY A 188 3.08 -7.72 -11.67
C GLY A 188 2.56 -7.06 -12.95
N GLY A 189 3.16 -5.93 -13.34
CA GLY A 189 2.68 -5.08 -14.45
C GLY A 189 2.66 -5.79 -15.82
N ALA A 190 3.49 -6.80 -16.01
CA ALA A 190 3.50 -7.63 -17.22
C ALA A 190 2.52 -8.81 -17.18
N SER A 191 1.66 -8.90 -16.18
CA SER A 191 0.75 -9.98 -15.81
C SER A 191 0.30 -10.87 -16.98
N THR A 192 0.62 -12.16 -16.87
CA THR A 192 0.17 -13.21 -17.80
C THR A 192 -1.33 -13.46 -17.63
N ILE A 193 -1.80 -13.45 -16.38
CA ILE A 193 -3.21 -13.73 -16.05
C ILE A 193 -4.10 -12.62 -16.61
N ARG A 194 -3.77 -11.33 -16.37
CA ARG A 194 -4.52 -10.20 -16.95
C ARG A 194 -4.62 -10.29 -18.47
N LYS A 195 -3.49 -10.56 -19.15
CA LYS A 195 -3.43 -10.66 -20.61
C LYS A 195 -4.28 -11.80 -21.14
N GLN A 196 -4.26 -12.95 -20.46
CA GLN A 196 -5.06 -14.11 -20.85
C GLN A 196 -6.58 -13.86 -20.65
N LEU A 197 -6.96 -13.03 -19.66
CA LEU A 197 -8.35 -12.56 -19.49
C LEU A 197 -8.77 -11.57 -20.59
N GLY A 198 -7.84 -11.04 -21.38
CA GLY A 198 -8.08 -10.00 -22.38
C GLY A 198 -8.24 -8.60 -21.77
N TYR A 199 -7.80 -8.37 -20.54
CA TYR A 199 -7.95 -7.10 -19.85
C TYR A 199 -6.78 -6.15 -20.14
N HIS A 200 -7.12 -4.89 -20.34
CA HIS A 200 -6.18 -3.84 -20.69
C HIS A 200 -6.07 -2.79 -19.58
N TYR A 201 -4.93 -2.13 -19.54
CA TYR A 201 -4.80 -0.92 -18.76
C TYR A 201 -5.40 0.26 -19.52
N SER A 202 -6.11 1.10 -18.79
CA SER A 202 -6.53 2.43 -19.21
C SER A 202 -5.89 3.50 -18.32
N GLY A 203 -5.70 4.70 -18.85
CA GLY A 203 -5.09 5.83 -18.13
C GLY A 203 -4.47 6.82 -19.11
N GLY A 204 -3.99 7.95 -18.59
CA GLY A 204 -3.34 8.98 -19.40
C GLY A 204 -1.90 8.60 -19.79
N ASP A 205 -1.48 9.05 -20.97
CA ASP A 205 -0.06 9.09 -21.29
C ASP A 205 0.66 10.00 -20.30
N PRO A 206 1.88 9.62 -19.88
CA PRO A 206 2.66 10.48 -19.01
C PRO A 206 2.87 11.82 -19.71
N ALA A 207 2.54 12.93 -19.04
CA ALA A 207 2.94 14.23 -19.51
C ALA A 207 4.47 14.23 -19.77
N ALA A 208 4.95 14.98 -20.75
CA ALA A 208 6.38 15.13 -21.01
C ALA A 208 7.03 15.84 -19.81
N ARG A 209 7.49 15.06 -18.84
CA ARG A 209 8.14 15.55 -17.63
C ARG A 209 9.65 15.46 -17.78
N ASP A 210 10.35 16.47 -17.32
CA ASP A 210 11.82 16.44 -17.22
C ASP A 210 12.33 15.44 -16.18
N PHE A 211 11.45 14.96 -15.29
CA PHE A 211 11.75 13.99 -14.28
C PHE A 211 10.52 13.10 -14.00
N MET A 212 10.73 11.80 -13.87
CA MET A 212 9.66 10.78 -13.73
C MET A 212 8.68 10.71 -14.92
N GLY A 213 9.10 11.16 -16.09
CA GLY A 213 8.32 11.08 -17.34
C GLY A 213 8.85 10.08 -18.36
N GLY A 214 9.98 9.41 -18.08
CA GLY A 214 10.66 8.53 -19.03
C GLY A 214 11.44 7.41 -18.36
N GLN A 215 12.55 7.02 -19.00
CA GLN A 215 13.42 5.98 -18.48
C GLN A 215 14.25 6.51 -17.32
N MET A 216 14.08 5.92 -16.16
CA MET A 216 14.80 6.25 -14.94
C MET A 216 15.92 5.25 -14.71
N LEU A 217 16.99 5.71 -14.04
CA LEU A 217 18.10 4.91 -13.56
C LEU A 217 18.13 4.96 -12.02
N SER A 218 18.06 3.80 -11.38
CA SER A 218 18.34 3.63 -9.96
C SER A 218 19.79 3.21 -9.79
N ILE A 219 20.56 3.93 -9.00
CA ILE A 219 21.98 3.69 -8.71
C ILE A 219 22.10 3.42 -7.21
N TYR A 220 22.62 2.26 -6.84
CA TYR A 220 22.86 1.90 -5.44
C TYR A 220 24.27 2.34 -5.05
N ILE A 221 24.36 3.17 -4.01
CA ILE A 221 25.56 3.86 -3.56
C ILE A 221 25.88 3.44 -2.14
N ASP A 222 27.15 3.17 -1.86
CA ASP A 222 27.72 3.12 -0.52
C ASP A 222 28.70 4.29 -0.36
N SER A 223 28.42 5.22 0.55
CA SER A 223 29.21 6.42 0.83
C SER A 223 29.09 6.81 2.30
N PRO A 224 29.86 6.21 3.22
CA PRO A 224 29.87 6.59 4.64
C PRO A 224 30.21 8.06 4.87
N ALA A 225 31.02 8.67 4.00
CA ALA A 225 31.41 10.08 4.07
C ALA A 225 30.32 11.06 3.60
N PHE A 226 29.16 10.58 3.15
CA PHE A 226 28.09 11.42 2.59
C PHE A 226 27.69 12.55 3.56
N TYR A 227 27.43 12.19 4.82
CA TYR A 227 26.93 13.14 5.82
C TYR A 227 27.97 14.20 6.23
N ASP A 228 29.27 13.96 6.00
CA ASP A 228 30.33 14.94 6.29
C ASP A 228 30.36 16.09 5.27
N LYS A 229 29.78 15.87 4.10
CA LYS A 229 29.74 16.85 2.99
C LYS A 229 28.34 17.36 2.67
N LEU A 230 27.32 16.85 3.36
CA LEU A 230 25.96 17.31 3.20
C LEU A 230 25.80 18.75 3.74
N ALA A 231 25.27 19.66 2.92
CA ALA A 231 25.12 21.08 3.31
C ALA A 231 24.04 21.32 4.38
N GLY A 232 23.11 20.39 4.54
CA GLY A 232 22.00 20.48 5.49
C GLY A 232 21.98 19.34 6.50
N GLY A 233 20.90 19.24 7.25
CA GLY A 233 20.67 18.14 8.19
C GLY A 233 20.35 16.82 7.50
N ARG A 234 20.49 15.70 8.24
CA ARG A 234 20.05 14.38 7.79
C ARG A 234 18.58 14.39 7.41
N ALA A 235 18.23 13.57 6.44
CA ALA A 235 16.87 13.34 5.97
C ALA A 235 16.74 11.89 5.46
N TRP A 236 15.52 11.42 5.27
CA TRP A 236 15.26 10.19 4.55
C TRP A 236 15.48 10.35 3.04
N MET A 237 15.01 11.49 2.47
CA MET A 237 14.98 11.72 1.04
C MET A 237 15.55 13.10 0.68
N TYR A 238 16.42 13.12 -0.29
CA TYR A 238 17.11 14.33 -0.76
C TYR A 238 16.84 14.55 -2.24
N TRP A 239 16.30 15.69 -2.60
CA TRP A 239 16.07 16.09 -3.98
C TRP A 239 17.08 17.13 -4.41
N THR A 240 17.61 17.02 -5.64
CA THR A 240 18.52 18.02 -6.18
C THR A 240 17.92 18.72 -7.40
N PHE A 241 18.07 20.06 -7.44
CA PHE A 241 17.59 20.96 -8.47
C PHE A 241 18.73 21.87 -8.92
N ASN A 242 19.69 21.32 -9.64
CA ASN A 242 20.84 22.06 -10.16
C ASN A 242 20.82 22.13 -11.69
N ARG A 243 21.75 22.94 -12.26
CA ARG A 243 21.86 23.13 -13.71
C ARG A 243 22.29 21.87 -14.47
N ARG A 244 22.90 20.90 -13.79
CA ARG A 244 23.49 19.72 -14.42
C ARG A 244 22.48 18.62 -14.57
N ARG A 245 21.84 18.22 -13.45
CA ARG A 245 20.93 17.08 -13.42
C ARG A 245 20.03 17.11 -12.18
N ARG A 246 18.77 16.81 -12.41
CA ARG A 246 17.82 16.52 -11.34
C ARG A 246 18.02 15.09 -10.84
N ALA A 247 18.05 14.90 -9.54
CA ALA A 247 18.15 13.59 -8.93
C ALA A 247 17.37 13.55 -7.62
N LEU A 248 17.01 12.33 -7.23
CA LEU A 248 16.42 11.97 -5.95
C LEU A 248 17.35 10.95 -5.29
N LEU A 249 17.80 11.20 -4.09
CA LEU A 249 18.59 10.26 -3.27
C LEU A 249 17.79 9.87 -2.05
N ALA A 250 17.54 8.57 -1.85
CA ALA A 250 16.87 8.06 -0.65
C ALA A 250 17.86 7.26 0.22
N SER A 251 17.89 7.55 1.51
CA SER A 251 18.67 6.80 2.49
C SER A 251 18.01 5.45 2.76
N ILE A 252 18.81 4.38 2.72
CA ILE A 252 18.37 2.99 2.95
C ILE A 252 18.55 2.61 4.42
N ASP A 253 19.72 2.92 4.99
CA ASP A 253 20.13 2.49 6.34
C ASP A 253 20.44 3.66 7.30
N GLY A 254 20.36 4.91 6.83
CA GLY A 254 20.71 6.09 7.62
C GLY A 254 22.19 6.23 7.95
N LYS A 255 23.07 5.40 7.38
CA LYS A 255 24.51 5.37 7.70
C LYS A 255 25.39 5.68 6.51
N GLY A 256 25.06 5.17 5.33
CA GLY A 256 25.90 5.38 4.14
C GLY A 256 25.35 4.72 2.89
N LYS A 257 24.31 3.89 3.01
CA LYS A 257 23.69 3.24 1.86
C LYS A 257 22.53 4.06 1.32
N PHE A 258 22.57 4.30 0.01
CA PHE A 258 21.58 5.13 -0.68
C PHE A 258 21.14 4.50 -1.99
N VAL A 259 19.95 4.87 -2.43
CA VAL A 259 19.54 4.73 -3.83
C VAL A 259 19.37 6.12 -4.44
N LEU A 260 20.14 6.41 -5.48
CA LEU A 260 19.98 7.61 -6.29
C LEU A 260 19.11 7.26 -7.50
N GLN A 261 18.13 8.09 -7.79
CA GLN A 261 17.28 7.99 -8.97
C GLN A 261 17.43 9.25 -9.82
N THR A 262 17.67 9.06 -11.12
CA THR A 262 17.73 10.14 -12.09
C THR A 262 17.16 9.70 -13.42
N GLN A 263 16.59 10.62 -14.20
CA GLN A 263 16.07 10.32 -15.52
C GLN A 263 17.20 10.28 -16.53
N LEU A 264 17.21 9.26 -17.38
CA LEU A 264 18.13 9.16 -18.51
C LEU A 264 17.76 10.17 -19.58
N ARG A 265 18.77 10.81 -20.17
CA ARG A 265 18.63 11.70 -21.32
C ARG A 265 18.58 10.86 -22.61
N GLU A 266 18.13 11.45 -23.70
CA GLU A 266 18.00 10.78 -25.01
C GLU A 266 19.30 10.12 -25.51
N ASN A 267 20.46 10.74 -25.20
CA ASN A 267 21.79 10.24 -25.57
C ASN A 267 22.37 9.22 -24.59
N GLU A 268 21.69 8.93 -23.47
CA GLU A 268 22.12 7.97 -22.44
C GLU A 268 21.35 6.65 -22.60
N LYS A 269 22.06 5.58 -22.96
CA LYS A 269 21.45 4.26 -23.15
C LYS A 269 21.86 3.34 -22.02
N VAL A 270 20.89 2.67 -21.42
CA VAL A 270 21.09 1.75 -20.28
C VAL A 270 22.12 0.66 -20.59
N ASP A 271 22.03 0.06 -21.77
CA ASP A 271 22.90 -1.06 -22.16
C ASP A 271 24.38 -0.64 -22.31
N ALA A 272 24.65 0.66 -22.40
CA ALA A 272 26.00 1.23 -22.48
C ALA A 272 26.48 1.84 -21.15
N MET A 273 25.63 1.90 -20.11
CA MET A 273 25.98 2.48 -18.81
C MET A 273 27.00 1.63 -18.06
N THR A 274 27.99 2.30 -17.49
CA THR A 274 29.00 1.69 -16.62
C THR A 274 28.85 2.17 -15.18
N LYS A 275 29.52 1.51 -14.23
CA LYS A 275 29.60 1.98 -12.84
C LYS A 275 30.28 3.35 -12.74
N GLU A 276 31.24 3.64 -13.59
CA GLU A 276 31.94 4.93 -13.69
C GLU A 276 30.99 6.03 -14.14
N ASP A 277 30.09 5.76 -15.09
CA ASP A 277 29.07 6.72 -15.49
C ASP A 277 28.07 6.98 -14.38
N CYS A 278 27.63 5.92 -13.68
CA CYS A 278 26.78 6.04 -12.49
C CYS A 278 27.47 6.87 -11.38
N SER A 279 28.78 6.68 -11.16
CA SER A 279 29.57 7.48 -10.23
C SER A 279 29.56 8.97 -10.60
N LYS A 280 29.77 9.31 -11.90
CA LYS A 280 29.69 10.69 -12.37
C LYS A 280 28.31 11.32 -12.11
N LEU A 281 27.22 10.54 -12.31
CA LEU A 281 25.86 11.01 -12.03
C LEU A 281 25.65 11.32 -10.54
N PHE A 282 26.18 10.47 -9.66
CA PHE A 282 26.15 10.71 -8.22
C PHE A 282 26.93 11.96 -7.82
N LEU A 283 28.15 12.16 -8.34
CA LEU A 283 28.97 13.35 -8.07
C LEU A 283 28.34 14.64 -8.61
N GLN A 284 27.59 14.58 -9.72
CA GLN A 284 26.78 15.71 -10.18
C GLN A 284 25.68 16.10 -9.18
N ALA A 285 25.05 15.14 -8.54
CA ALA A 285 24.07 15.41 -7.49
C ALA A 285 24.74 15.91 -6.20
N MET A 286 25.91 15.34 -5.85
CA MET A 286 26.70 15.78 -4.70
C MET A 286 27.18 17.23 -4.86
N GLY A 287 27.69 17.60 -6.01
CA GLY A 287 28.32 18.90 -6.26
C GLY A 287 29.78 18.99 -5.85
N CYS A 288 30.36 17.95 -5.27
CA CYS A 288 31.76 17.81 -4.90
C CYS A 288 32.19 16.34 -4.98
N ASP A 289 33.51 16.11 -4.97
CA ASP A 289 34.08 14.76 -4.90
C ASP A 289 34.02 14.25 -3.46
N ILE A 290 33.54 12.99 -3.31
CA ILE A 290 33.53 12.26 -2.05
C ILE A 290 33.84 10.78 -2.28
N PRO A 291 34.41 10.08 -1.30
CA PRO A 291 34.56 8.63 -1.34
C PRO A 291 33.20 7.93 -1.44
N HIS A 292 33.05 7.07 -2.44
CA HIS A 292 31.83 6.27 -2.63
C HIS A 292 32.09 5.05 -3.49
N GLU A 293 31.19 4.07 -3.40
CA GLU A 293 31.15 2.89 -4.24
C GLU A 293 29.78 2.76 -4.91
N VAL A 294 29.76 2.52 -6.22
CA VAL A 294 28.56 2.10 -6.94
C VAL A 294 28.44 0.58 -6.82
N THR A 295 27.53 0.10 -5.97
CA THR A 295 27.32 -1.33 -5.74
C THR A 295 26.50 -1.98 -6.85
N GLY A 296 25.60 -1.22 -7.51
CA GLY A 296 24.79 -1.69 -8.64
C GLY A 296 23.95 -0.59 -9.24
N PHE A 297 23.32 -0.88 -10.37
CA PHE A 297 22.31 0.01 -10.97
C PHE A 297 21.28 -0.79 -11.77
N ALA A 298 20.10 -0.21 -11.96
CA ALA A 298 19.02 -0.78 -12.74
C ALA A 298 18.16 0.32 -13.36
N ALA A 299 17.69 0.09 -14.57
CA ALA A 299 16.75 1.00 -15.22
C ALA A 299 15.30 0.53 -15.04
N TRP A 300 14.40 1.50 -15.05
CA TRP A 300 12.97 1.25 -14.99
C TRP A 300 12.20 2.38 -15.69
N LEU A 301 10.98 2.11 -16.11
CA LEU A 301 10.14 3.08 -16.80
C LEU A 301 9.21 3.77 -15.80
N ALA A 302 9.36 5.09 -15.67
CA ALA A 302 8.47 5.93 -14.87
C ALA A 302 7.30 6.50 -15.71
N GLY A 303 6.41 7.19 -15.01
CA GLY A 303 5.36 8.00 -15.62
C GLY A 303 4.05 7.27 -15.92
N ARG A 304 3.96 5.97 -15.70
CA ARG A 304 2.72 5.22 -15.87
C ARG A 304 1.78 5.45 -14.70
N ALA A 305 0.54 5.85 -15.00
CA ALA A 305 -0.55 5.98 -14.06
C ALA A 305 -1.77 5.28 -14.68
N LEU A 306 -1.83 3.96 -14.53
CA LEU A 306 -2.74 3.10 -15.27
C LEU A 306 -3.54 2.24 -14.30
N ALA A 307 -4.82 2.03 -14.61
CA ALA A 307 -5.66 1.04 -13.95
C ALA A 307 -6.27 0.11 -15.00
N ALA A 308 -6.44 -1.16 -14.65
CA ALA A 308 -7.13 -2.10 -15.51
C ALA A 308 -8.63 -1.78 -15.55
N ASP A 309 -9.26 -2.08 -16.69
CA ASP A 309 -10.71 -1.90 -16.90
C ASP A 309 -11.54 -2.87 -16.06
N LYS A 310 -10.98 -4.05 -15.77
CA LYS A 310 -11.59 -5.12 -14.97
C LYS A 310 -10.60 -5.77 -14.02
N PHE A 311 -11.10 -6.24 -12.86
CA PHE A 311 -10.30 -6.87 -11.79
C PHE A 311 -10.60 -8.35 -11.61
N CYS A 312 -11.72 -8.83 -12.13
CA CYS A 312 -12.08 -10.24 -12.00
C CYS A 312 -12.93 -10.75 -13.17
N LYS A 313 -12.94 -12.07 -13.34
CA LYS A 313 -13.85 -12.80 -14.22
C LYS A 313 -14.03 -14.21 -13.67
N GLY A 314 -15.28 -14.61 -13.40
CA GLY A 314 -15.58 -15.92 -12.85
C GLY A 314 -14.81 -16.19 -11.56
N ARG A 315 -13.94 -17.18 -11.58
CA ARG A 315 -13.11 -17.58 -10.41
C ARG A 315 -11.71 -17.00 -10.43
N VAL A 316 -11.41 -16.10 -11.36
CA VAL A 316 -10.09 -15.49 -11.54
C VAL A 316 -10.12 -14.02 -11.14
N PHE A 317 -9.27 -13.66 -10.19
CA PHE A 317 -9.15 -12.31 -9.61
C PHE A 317 -7.75 -11.77 -9.80
N LEU A 318 -7.61 -10.46 -9.88
CA LEU A 318 -6.34 -9.77 -10.07
C LEU A 318 -6.16 -8.69 -9.00
N GLY A 319 -4.91 -8.43 -8.60
CA GLY A 319 -4.59 -7.36 -7.66
C GLY A 319 -3.15 -6.84 -7.81
N GLY A 320 -2.86 -5.74 -7.14
CA GLY A 320 -1.55 -5.10 -7.19
C GLY A 320 -1.17 -4.61 -8.59
N ASP A 321 0.12 -4.70 -8.93
CA ASP A 321 0.61 -4.22 -10.22
C ASP A 321 -0.02 -4.97 -11.42
N ALA A 322 -0.68 -6.10 -11.21
CA ALA A 322 -1.43 -6.76 -12.27
C ALA A 322 -2.64 -5.94 -12.75
N VAL A 323 -3.18 -5.04 -11.93
CA VAL A 323 -4.35 -4.21 -12.25
C VAL A 323 -4.13 -2.71 -12.13
N HIS A 324 -3.06 -2.22 -11.48
CA HIS A 324 -2.76 -0.78 -11.41
C HIS A 324 -1.25 -0.52 -11.38
N LEU A 325 -0.83 0.44 -12.18
CA LEU A 325 0.56 0.90 -12.23
C LEU A 325 0.62 2.36 -11.79
N PHE A 326 1.56 2.66 -10.91
CA PHE A 326 1.70 3.97 -10.31
C PHE A 326 2.97 4.69 -10.77
N THR A 327 2.89 6.03 -10.81
CA THR A 327 4.09 6.83 -10.61
C THR A 327 4.60 6.59 -9.18
N PRO A 328 5.92 6.65 -8.91
CA PRO A 328 6.45 6.31 -7.58
C PRO A 328 6.11 7.35 -6.51
N THR A 329 5.62 8.54 -6.92
CA THR A 329 5.24 9.65 -6.05
C THR A 329 4.10 9.28 -5.09
N GLY A 330 4.17 9.79 -3.86
CA GLY A 330 3.25 9.46 -2.78
C GLY A 330 3.40 8.04 -2.22
N GLY A 331 4.20 7.16 -2.84
CA GLY A 331 4.48 5.80 -2.36
C GLY A 331 3.24 4.91 -2.30
N MET A 332 2.26 5.08 -3.20
CA MET A 332 0.97 4.38 -3.10
C MET A 332 0.90 3.03 -3.81
N GLY A 333 1.87 2.68 -4.67
CA GLY A 333 1.79 1.46 -5.48
C GLY A 333 1.54 0.20 -4.65
N TYR A 334 2.54 -0.24 -3.89
CA TYR A 334 2.37 -1.45 -3.10
C TYR A 334 1.38 -1.27 -1.94
N ASN A 335 1.17 -0.05 -1.42
CA ASN A 335 0.18 0.21 -0.38
C ASN A 335 -1.25 -0.04 -0.87
N THR A 336 -1.58 0.36 -2.10
CA THR A 336 -2.86 0.02 -2.74
C THR A 336 -2.99 -1.49 -2.94
N ALA A 337 -1.88 -2.16 -3.30
CA ALA A 337 -1.83 -3.62 -3.47
C ALA A 337 -2.06 -4.39 -2.16
N ILE A 338 -1.56 -3.88 -1.02
CA ILE A 338 -1.87 -4.43 0.31
C ILE A 338 -3.37 -4.37 0.59
N GLU A 339 -4.01 -3.23 0.29
CA GLU A 339 -5.45 -3.08 0.51
C GLU A 339 -6.28 -3.98 -0.43
N ASP A 340 -5.83 -4.26 -1.67
CA ASP A 340 -6.48 -5.23 -2.55
C ASP A 340 -6.51 -6.61 -1.89
N ALA A 341 -5.36 -7.06 -1.38
CA ALA A 341 -5.22 -8.35 -0.70
C ALA A 341 -6.07 -8.44 0.57
N VAL A 342 -6.11 -7.39 1.38
CA VAL A 342 -6.97 -7.32 2.58
C VAL A 342 -8.44 -7.40 2.21
N ASN A 343 -8.87 -6.66 1.19
CA ASN A 343 -10.26 -6.62 0.75
C ASN A 343 -10.75 -7.98 0.26
N ILE A 344 -9.99 -8.65 -0.61
CA ILE A 344 -10.40 -9.94 -1.17
C ILE A 344 -10.17 -11.10 -0.18
N GLY A 345 -9.18 -11.02 0.71
CA GLY A 345 -8.77 -12.13 1.56
C GLY A 345 -9.88 -12.60 2.51
N TRP A 346 -10.56 -11.68 3.18
CA TRP A 346 -11.68 -12.06 4.05
C TRP A 346 -12.92 -12.51 3.25
N LYS A 347 -13.13 -11.96 2.04
CA LYS A 347 -14.25 -12.32 1.17
C LYS A 347 -14.09 -13.76 0.64
N PHE A 348 -12.89 -14.13 0.16
CA PHE A 348 -12.59 -15.52 -0.20
C PHE A 348 -12.84 -16.47 0.96
N ALA A 349 -12.34 -16.14 2.15
CA ALA A 349 -12.52 -16.99 3.32
C ALA A 349 -14.00 -17.13 3.70
N ALA A 350 -14.76 -16.05 3.67
CA ALA A 350 -16.19 -16.08 3.98
C ALA A 350 -16.98 -16.95 2.99
N VAL A 351 -16.73 -16.81 1.68
CA VAL A 351 -17.43 -17.62 0.67
C VAL A 351 -17.02 -19.09 0.73
N LEU A 352 -15.72 -19.38 0.88
CA LEU A 352 -15.21 -20.75 1.00
C LEU A 352 -15.77 -21.50 2.23
N LYS A 353 -16.08 -20.75 3.30
CA LYS A 353 -16.71 -21.29 4.52
C LYS A 353 -18.24 -21.29 4.49
N GLY A 354 -18.87 -20.87 3.39
CA GLY A 354 -20.33 -20.77 3.29
C GLY A 354 -20.95 -19.66 4.15
N GLN A 355 -20.15 -18.67 4.57
CA GLN A 355 -20.59 -17.52 5.37
C GLN A 355 -20.97 -16.31 4.51
N GLY A 356 -20.60 -16.31 3.22
CA GLY A 356 -20.90 -15.26 2.26
C GLY A 356 -21.42 -15.83 0.95
N GLY A 357 -22.22 -15.03 0.22
CA GLY A 357 -22.74 -15.36 -1.09
C GLY A 357 -21.85 -14.83 -2.22
N PRO A 358 -22.23 -15.10 -3.49
CA PRO A 358 -21.44 -14.75 -4.68
C PRO A 358 -21.25 -13.23 -4.84
N THR A 359 -22.27 -12.42 -4.52
CA THR A 359 -22.21 -10.96 -4.60
C THR A 359 -21.10 -10.37 -3.71
N LEU A 360 -20.68 -11.10 -2.65
CA LEU A 360 -19.55 -10.69 -1.82
C LEU A 360 -18.24 -10.68 -2.62
N LEU A 361 -18.03 -11.62 -3.54
CA LEU A 361 -16.85 -11.63 -4.41
C LEU A 361 -16.96 -10.60 -5.54
N ASP A 362 -18.15 -10.40 -6.11
CA ASP A 362 -18.40 -9.38 -7.13
C ASP A 362 -18.10 -7.97 -6.60
N SER A 363 -18.32 -7.75 -5.30
CA SER A 363 -18.01 -6.48 -4.64
C SER A 363 -16.52 -6.10 -4.69
N TYR A 364 -15.61 -7.05 -4.91
CA TYR A 364 -14.18 -6.77 -5.00
C TYR A 364 -13.85 -5.76 -6.11
N GLU A 365 -14.30 -6.02 -7.33
CA GLU A 365 -14.09 -5.09 -8.45
C GLU A 365 -14.80 -3.77 -8.21
N ALA A 366 -16.05 -3.79 -7.76
CA ALA A 366 -16.84 -2.59 -7.49
C ALA A 366 -16.22 -1.68 -6.41
N GLU A 367 -15.45 -2.26 -5.48
CA GLU A 367 -14.74 -1.54 -4.42
C GLU A 367 -13.34 -1.11 -4.84
N ARG A 368 -12.54 -2.00 -5.45
CA ARG A 368 -11.10 -1.76 -5.65
C ARG A 368 -10.74 -1.06 -6.95
N GLN A 369 -11.48 -1.30 -8.03
CA GLN A 369 -11.21 -0.64 -9.32
C GLN A 369 -11.38 0.89 -9.24
N PRO A 370 -12.45 1.46 -8.65
CA PRO A 370 -12.56 2.91 -8.50
C PRO A 370 -11.46 3.51 -7.60
N VAL A 371 -11.03 2.79 -6.55
CA VAL A 371 -9.91 3.20 -5.69
C VAL A 371 -8.60 3.22 -6.47
N ALA A 372 -8.34 2.22 -7.31
CA ALA A 372 -7.16 2.20 -8.17
C ALA A 372 -7.12 3.39 -9.13
N VAL A 373 -8.24 3.72 -9.79
CA VAL A 373 -8.36 4.90 -10.67
C VAL A 373 -8.14 6.19 -9.90
N ARG A 374 -8.75 6.33 -8.72
CA ARG A 374 -8.55 7.48 -7.82
C ARG A 374 -7.07 7.63 -7.44
N ASN A 375 -6.47 6.55 -6.99
CA ASN A 375 -5.12 6.55 -6.46
C ASN A 375 -4.07 6.80 -7.56
N THR A 376 -4.20 6.18 -8.74
CA THR A 376 -3.28 6.41 -9.87
C THR A 376 -3.35 7.86 -10.35
N ARG A 377 -4.55 8.47 -10.42
CA ARG A 377 -4.74 9.88 -10.77
C ARG A 377 -4.05 10.82 -9.77
N ASN A 378 -4.22 10.60 -8.47
CA ASN A 378 -3.61 11.44 -7.44
C ASN A 378 -2.07 11.32 -7.45
N ALA A 379 -1.53 10.11 -7.60
CA ALA A 379 -0.09 9.90 -7.72
C ALA A 379 0.49 10.61 -8.96
N ALA A 380 -0.22 10.60 -10.09
CA ALA A 380 0.18 11.36 -11.28
C ALA A 380 0.24 12.87 -11.01
N GLY A 381 -0.72 13.43 -10.27
CA GLY A 381 -0.71 14.84 -9.88
C GLY A 381 0.51 15.24 -9.03
N PHE A 382 0.96 14.37 -8.13
CA PHE A 382 2.20 14.61 -7.37
C PHE A 382 3.44 14.56 -8.29
N ALA A 383 3.47 13.62 -9.23
CA ALA A 383 4.54 13.53 -10.21
C ALA A 383 4.60 14.77 -11.12
N ASP A 384 3.45 15.33 -11.51
CA ASP A 384 3.38 16.58 -12.28
C ASP A 384 3.91 17.75 -11.46
N SER A 385 3.53 17.86 -10.19
CA SER A 385 3.96 18.94 -9.30
C SER A 385 5.48 19.05 -9.21
N VAL A 386 6.19 17.93 -9.05
CA VAL A 386 7.66 17.94 -8.95
C VAL A 386 8.35 17.80 -10.30
N GLY A 387 7.77 16.98 -11.20
CA GLY A 387 8.39 16.66 -12.49
C GLY A 387 8.37 17.83 -13.49
N LEU A 388 7.34 18.66 -13.45
CA LEU A 388 7.19 19.84 -14.31
C LEU A 388 7.82 21.12 -13.71
N TYR A 389 8.23 21.08 -12.44
CA TYR A 389 8.86 22.24 -11.80
C TYR A 389 10.24 22.51 -12.43
N VAL A 390 10.45 23.73 -12.93
CA VAL A 390 11.72 24.19 -13.49
C VAL A 390 12.33 25.24 -12.55
N PRO A 391 13.51 24.97 -11.96
CA PRO A 391 14.18 25.96 -11.12
C PRO A 391 14.70 27.14 -11.95
N SER A 392 14.81 28.31 -11.31
CA SER A 392 15.42 29.48 -11.92
C SER A 392 16.88 29.19 -12.37
N PRO A 393 17.31 29.61 -13.54
CA PRO A 393 18.71 29.45 -13.97
C PRO A 393 19.75 29.98 -12.96
N GLY A 394 19.40 31.01 -12.18
CA GLY A 394 20.27 31.61 -11.17
C GLY A 394 20.22 30.94 -9.80
N ILE A 395 19.60 29.74 -9.65
CA ILE A 395 19.39 29.10 -8.35
C ILE A 395 20.70 28.75 -7.59
N GLU A 396 21.78 28.49 -8.34
CA GLU A 396 23.11 28.21 -7.81
C GLU A 396 23.99 29.44 -7.67
N ASP A 397 23.57 30.63 -8.17
CA ASP A 397 24.38 31.85 -8.16
C ASP A 397 24.48 32.40 -6.73
N PRO A 398 25.64 32.93 -6.35
CA PRO A 398 25.79 33.68 -5.10
C PRO A 398 25.09 35.06 -5.21
N GLY A 399 24.86 35.69 -4.07
CA GLY A 399 24.28 37.03 -3.98
C GLY A 399 22.75 37.08 -3.97
N ILE A 400 22.21 38.31 -3.94
CA ILE A 400 20.79 38.60 -3.64
C ILE A 400 19.84 37.96 -4.66
N ALA A 401 20.18 37.97 -5.94
CA ALA A 401 19.33 37.38 -6.99
C ALA A 401 19.22 35.84 -6.85
N GLY A 402 20.33 35.15 -6.58
CA GLY A 402 20.37 33.72 -6.32
C GLY A 402 19.64 33.38 -5.03
N GLU A 403 19.82 34.17 -3.98
CA GLU A 403 19.09 33.99 -2.71
C GLU A 403 17.57 34.10 -2.90
N ALA A 404 17.11 35.12 -3.62
CA ALA A 404 15.70 35.28 -3.94
C ALA A 404 15.15 34.12 -4.79
N ALA A 405 15.94 33.58 -5.72
CA ALA A 405 15.58 32.39 -6.51
C ALA A 405 15.45 31.17 -5.62
N ARG A 406 16.40 30.91 -4.71
CA ARG A 406 16.36 29.80 -3.73
C ARG A 406 15.18 29.91 -2.78
N LYS A 407 14.87 31.10 -2.26
CA LYS A 407 13.72 31.33 -1.38
C LYS A 407 12.39 30.98 -2.06
N ARG A 408 12.21 31.40 -3.33
CA ARG A 408 11.00 31.02 -4.10
C ARG A 408 10.93 29.51 -4.36
N ALA A 409 12.04 28.91 -4.77
CA ALA A 409 12.13 27.46 -5.00
C ALA A 409 11.83 26.68 -3.71
N GLY A 410 12.42 27.11 -2.60
CA GLY A 410 12.23 26.47 -1.29
C GLY A 410 10.77 26.51 -0.82
N ALA A 411 10.09 27.64 -0.96
CA ALA A 411 8.67 27.77 -0.62
C ALA A 411 7.81 26.82 -1.45
N TYR A 412 8.05 26.73 -2.76
CA TYR A 412 7.33 25.81 -3.66
C TYR A 412 7.59 24.34 -3.28
N LEU A 413 8.86 23.95 -3.15
CA LEU A 413 9.28 22.57 -2.92
C LEU A 413 8.89 22.06 -1.53
N ALA A 414 8.99 22.89 -0.48
CA ALA A 414 8.52 22.53 0.84
C ALA A 414 7.00 22.30 0.87
N ASN A 415 6.23 23.14 0.16
CA ASN A 415 4.78 22.94 0.01
C ASN A 415 4.46 21.68 -0.80
N HIS A 416 5.23 21.42 -1.88
CA HIS A 416 5.12 20.15 -2.62
C HIS A 416 5.36 18.96 -1.70
N GLY A 417 6.45 18.96 -0.91
CA GLY A 417 6.75 17.89 0.05
C GLY A 417 5.63 17.65 1.05
N LYS A 418 5.06 18.72 1.61
CA LYS A 418 3.88 18.61 2.47
C LYS A 418 2.71 17.92 1.76
N ASN A 419 2.43 18.32 0.53
CA ASN A 419 1.30 17.81 -0.24
C ASN A 419 1.50 16.38 -0.76
N GLU A 420 2.75 15.89 -0.87
CA GLU A 420 3.07 14.53 -1.31
C GLU A 420 3.22 13.54 -0.14
N PHE A 421 3.66 14.00 1.04
CA PHE A 421 4.02 13.10 2.15
C PHE A 421 3.10 13.22 3.37
N THR A 422 2.36 14.34 3.53
CA THR A 422 1.27 14.46 4.51
C THR A 422 -0.06 14.34 3.78
N ILE A 423 -0.45 13.09 3.49
CA ILE A 423 -1.58 12.75 2.62
C ILE A 423 -2.63 11.86 3.31
N PRO A 424 -3.13 12.26 4.49
CA PRO A 424 -4.07 11.41 5.23
C PRO A 424 -5.36 11.14 4.45
N GLY A 425 -5.89 12.12 3.71
CA GLY A 425 -7.09 11.93 2.88
C GLY A 425 -6.86 10.97 1.72
N PHE A 426 -5.64 10.97 1.11
CA PHE A 426 -5.29 9.99 0.10
C PHE A 426 -5.20 8.58 0.70
N THR A 427 -4.51 8.44 1.83
CA THR A 427 -4.20 7.16 2.47
C THR A 427 -5.42 6.51 3.14
N LEU A 428 -6.24 7.31 3.84
CA LEU A 428 -7.33 6.84 4.70
C LEU A 428 -8.72 7.11 4.13
N GLY A 429 -8.83 7.98 3.13
CA GLY A 429 -10.11 8.48 2.63
C GLY A 429 -10.74 7.67 1.48
N ALA A 430 -10.18 6.52 1.11
CA ALA A 430 -10.79 5.64 0.12
C ALA A 430 -12.17 5.16 0.58
N ARG A 431 -13.14 5.09 -0.35
CA ARG A 431 -14.53 4.74 -0.04
C ARG A 431 -15.13 3.81 -1.09
N TYR A 432 -15.97 2.91 -0.65
CA TYR A 432 -16.66 1.90 -1.45
C TYR A 432 -18.11 2.30 -1.75
N ASN A 433 -18.29 3.47 -2.35
CA ASN A 433 -19.62 4.09 -2.54
C ASN A 433 -20.58 3.29 -3.41
N ALA A 434 -20.06 2.48 -4.33
CA ALA A 434 -20.85 1.66 -5.27
C ALA A 434 -20.85 0.17 -4.90
N SER A 435 -20.40 -0.17 -3.71
CA SER A 435 -20.34 -1.56 -3.27
C SER A 435 -21.75 -2.15 -3.09
N PRO A 436 -22.02 -3.32 -3.67
CA PRO A 436 -23.30 -4.00 -3.52
C PRO A 436 -23.49 -4.66 -2.14
N VAL A 437 -22.47 -4.61 -1.28
CA VAL A 437 -22.49 -5.20 0.08
C VAL A 437 -22.30 -4.14 1.19
N ILE A 438 -22.52 -2.88 0.85
CA ILE A 438 -22.55 -1.75 1.80
C ILE A 438 -23.95 -1.18 1.84
N VAL A 439 -24.52 -1.06 3.04
CA VAL A 439 -25.81 -0.41 3.26
C VAL A 439 -25.57 1.08 3.46
N ASN A 440 -25.68 1.85 2.38
CA ASN A 440 -25.47 3.28 2.41
C ASN A 440 -26.59 3.99 3.20
N ASP A 441 -26.22 5.06 3.90
CA ASP A 441 -27.14 6.05 4.47
C ASP A 441 -27.16 7.33 3.61
N GLU A 442 -28.10 8.23 3.89
CA GLU A 442 -28.25 9.50 3.16
C GLU A 442 -27.33 10.62 3.66
N SER A 443 -26.46 10.34 4.64
CA SER A 443 -25.56 11.35 5.19
C SER A 443 -24.59 11.90 4.15
N PRO A 444 -24.16 13.18 4.26
CA PRO A 444 -23.21 13.77 3.30
C PRO A 444 -21.90 13.02 3.26
N ARG A 445 -21.33 12.88 2.07
CA ARG A 445 -20.01 12.27 1.89
C ARG A 445 -18.90 13.25 2.28
N PRO A 446 -17.90 12.84 3.05
CA PRO A 446 -16.72 13.67 3.26
C PRO A 446 -16.04 14.02 1.93
N PRO A 447 -15.38 15.21 1.86
CA PRO A 447 -14.63 15.61 0.67
C PRO A 447 -13.45 14.66 0.42
N ASP A 448 -13.15 14.37 -0.87
CA ASP A 448 -12.01 13.57 -1.28
C ASP A 448 -10.82 14.49 -1.61
N ILE A 449 -10.12 14.95 -0.59
CA ILE A 449 -8.95 15.83 -0.69
C ILE A 449 -7.72 15.05 -0.21
N PRO A 450 -6.66 14.86 -1.04
CA PRO A 450 -5.52 14.04 -0.68
C PRO A 450 -4.85 14.40 0.64
N THR A 451 -4.75 15.69 0.95
CA THR A 451 -4.07 16.22 2.14
C THR A 451 -4.97 16.37 3.38
N VAL A 452 -6.27 16.10 3.25
CA VAL A 452 -7.25 16.28 4.34
C VAL A 452 -8.06 15.00 4.50
N TYR A 453 -7.97 14.38 5.67
CA TYR A 453 -8.86 13.29 6.05
C TYR A 453 -9.94 13.81 7.00
N VAL A 454 -11.19 13.56 6.65
CA VAL A 454 -12.34 13.85 7.52
C VAL A 454 -12.86 12.52 8.05
N PRO A 455 -12.64 12.21 9.34
CA PRO A 455 -13.14 10.99 9.96
C PRO A 455 -14.67 10.94 9.86
N SER A 456 -15.20 9.82 9.43
CA SER A 456 -16.65 9.63 9.29
C SER A 456 -16.99 8.15 9.27
N ALA A 457 -17.93 7.72 10.08
CA ALA A 457 -18.47 6.37 10.07
C ALA A 457 -19.54 6.15 8.99
N LYS A 458 -19.61 7.03 7.98
CA LYS A 458 -20.49 6.81 6.84
C LYS A 458 -20.15 5.47 6.17
N PRO A 459 -21.15 4.59 5.92
CA PRO A 459 -20.92 3.28 5.31
C PRO A 459 -20.10 3.36 4.01
N GLY A 460 -19.23 2.36 3.81
CA GLY A 460 -18.27 2.29 2.71
C GLY A 460 -16.95 3.01 2.96
N GLY A 461 -16.82 3.77 4.07
CA GLY A 461 -15.56 4.37 4.50
C GLY A 461 -14.83 3.55 5.56
N ARG A 462 -13.54 3.82 5.73
CA ARG A 462 -12.76 3.31 6.86
C ARG A 462 -13.43 3.75 8.17
N ALA A 463 -13.59 2.84 9.12
CA ALA A 463 -14.06 3.15 10.46
C ALA A 463 -13.20 4.27 11.08
N PRO A 464 -13.79 5.34 11.66
CA PRO A 464 -13.04 6.37 12.36
C PRO A 464 -12.23 5.77 13.51
N HIS A 465 -11.00 6.23 13.66
CA HIS A 465 -10.13 5.84 14.78
C HIS A 465 -10.30 6.81 15.95
N VAL A 466 -10.23 6.29 17.14
CA VAL A 466 -10.09 7.08 18.38
C VAL A 466 -9.09 6.40 19.31
N TRP A 467 -8.43 7.19 20.14
CA TRP A 467 -7.74 6.70 21.34
C TRP A 467 -8.77 6.62 22.43
N CYS A 468 -9.09 5.41 22.88
CA CYS A 468 -10.09 5.17 23.92
C CYS A 468 -9.65 5.76 25.28
N THR A 469 -10.59 5.90 26.20
CA THR A 469 -10.37 6.46 27.54
C THR A 469 -9.33 5.69 28.34
N ASP A 470 -9.15 4.38 28.07
CA ASP A 470 -8.09 3.53 28.62
C ASP A 470 -6.72 3.69 27.92
N GLY A 471 -6.64 4.58 26.94
CA GLY A 471 -5.42 4.85 26.17
C GLY A 471 -5.14 3.83 25.06
N GLN A 472 -5.98 2.82 24.84
CA GLN A 472 -5.82 1.88 23.73
C GLN A 472 -6.40 2.44 22.42
N SER A 473 -5.89 1.95 21.30
CA SER A 473 -6.48 2.22 19.99
C SER A 473 -7.82 1.47 19.86
N LEU A 474 -8.85 2.16 19.37
CA LEU A 474 -10.13 1.51 19.03
C LEU A 474 -9.94 0.31 18.10
N PHE A 475 -8.96 0.37 17.18
CA PHE A 475 -8.68 -0.71 16.23
C PHE A 475 -8.12 -1.97 16.90
N ASP A 476 -7.44 -1.84 18.05
CA ASP A 476 -7.00 -3.00 18.84
C ASP A 476 -8.16 -3.70 19.55
N LYS A 477 -9.26 -2.97 19.76
CA LYS A 477 -10.49 -3.51 20.37
C LYS A 477 -11.41 -4.16 19.34
N PHE A 478 -11.20 -3.99 18.04
CA PHE A 478 -11.98 -4.68 17.01
C PHE A 478 -11.74 -6.19 17.02
N GLY A 479 -12.73 -6.96 16.55
CA GLY A 479 -12.53 -8.37 16.22
C GLY A 479 -11.67 -8.53 14.97
N PHE A 480 -11.09 -9.70 14.80
CA PHE A 480 -10.38 -10.03 13.56
C PHE A 480 -11.34 -10.18 12.37
N GLU A 481 -12.55 -10.67 12.67
CA GLU A 481 -13.67 -10.74 11.74
C GLU A 481 -14.62 -9.55 11.98
N TRP A 482 -15.90 -9.72 11.96
CA TRP A 482 -16.89 -8.66 12.12
C TRP A 482 -16.92 -8.07 13.53
N THR A 483 -17.24 -6.80 13.65
CA THR A 483 -17.44 -6.12 14.93
C THR A 483 -18.72 -5.30 14.88
N LEU A 484 -19.60 -5.51 15.87
CA LEU A 484 -20.72 -4.62 16.17
C LEU A 484 -20.27 -3.64 17.26
N LEU A 485 -20.26 -2.35 16.93
CA LEU A 485 -20.10 -1.27 17.90
C LEU A 485 -21.49 -0.85 18.40
N TYR A 486 -21.63 -0.60 19.71
CA TYR A 486 -22.84 -0.02 20.29
C TYR A 486 -22.49 1.06 21.31
N PHE A 487 -23.32 2.15 21.34
CA PHE A 487 -23.08 3.39 22.06
C PHE A 487 -24.18 3.66 23.09
N GLY A 488 -24.47 2.70 23.92
CA GLY A 488 -25.46 2.73 24.98
C GLY A 488 -25.44 1.47 25.81
N GLU A 489 -26.38 1.30 26.71
CA GLU A 489 -26.53 0.04 27.43
C GLU A 489 -26.81 -1.10 26.44
N ARG A 490 -26.29 -2.29 26.76
CA ARG A 490 -26.57 -3.49 25.98
C ARG A 490 -28.08 -3.82 26.08
N ASP A 491 -28.71 -3.93 24.93
CA ASP A 491 -30.13 -4.18 24.78
C ASP A 491 -30.43 -5.42 23.92
N ASP A 492 -31.71 -5.72 23.74
CA ASP A 492 -32.17 -6.84 22.92
C ASP A 492 -31.67 -6.75 21.46
N THR A 493 -31.38 -5.55 20.95
CA THR A 493 -30.83 -5.34 19.60
C THR A 493 -29.45 -5.92 19.49
N VAL A 494 -28.56 -5.67 20.46
CA VAL A 494 -27.20 -6.23 20.49
C VAL A 494 -27.25 -7.75 20.51
N ASP A 495 -28.18 -8.32 21.32
CA ASP A 495 -28.33 -9.78 21.39
C ASP A 495 -28.91 -10.38 20.10
N ALA A 496 -29.82 -9.67 19.43
CA ALA A 496 -30.35 -10.08 18.13
C ALA A 496 -29.24 -10.09 17.04
N PHE A 497 -28.35 -9.10 17.00
CA PHE A 497 -27.19 -9.11 16.11
C PHE A 497 -26.28 -10.33 16.35
N ALA A 498 -26.01 -10.65 17.61
CA ALA A 498 -25.18 -11.81 17.98
C ALA A 498 -25.84 -13.13 17.58
N GLU A 499 -27.15 -13.26 17.77
CA GLU A 499 -27.92 -14.46 17.40
C GLU A 499 -27.94 -14.65 15.88
N GLU A 500 -28.21 -13.60 15.11
CA GLU A 500 -28.24 -13.69 13.64
C GLU A 500 -26.85 -14.02 13.06
N ALA A 501 -25.77 -13.44 13.63
CA ALA A 501 -24.40 -13.81 13.26
C ALA A 501 -24.11 -15.29 13.52
N ARG A 502 -24.55 -15.80 14.68
CA ARG A 502 -24.37 -17.21 15.06
C ARG A 502 -25.11 -18.16 14.12
N ARG A 503 -26.36 -17.84 13.75
CA ARG A 503 -27.14 -18.63 12.76
C ARG A 503 -26.43 -18.78 11.43
N ARG A 504 -25.61 -17.77 11.04
CA ARG A 504 -24.83 -17.74 9.81
C ARG A 504 -23.41 -18.23 9.97
N SER A 505 -23.06 -18.72 11.17
CA SER A 505 -21.68 -19.10 11.52
C SER A 505 -20.66 -17.97 11.32
N VAL A 506 -21.10 -16.71 11.39
CA VAL A 506 -20.26 -15.51 11.29
C VAL A 506 -19.71 -15.17 12.68
N THR A 507 -18.41 -15.00 12.79
CA THR A 507 -17.76 -14.51 14.01
C THR A 507 -17.99 -13.02 14.16
N LEU A 508 -18.76 -12.63 15.18
CA LEU A 508 -19.07 -11.25 15.52
C LEU A 508 -18.54 -10.91 16.90
N LYS A 509 -17.71 -9.88 16.99
CA LYS A 509 -17.33 -9.27 18.27
C LYS A 509 -18.33 -8.17 18.62
N LEU A 510 -18.87 -8.21 19.82
CA LEU A 510 -19.65 -7.12 20.39
C LEU A 510 -18.70 -6.17 21.13
N LEU A 511 -18.74 -4.89 20.84
CA LEU A 511 -17.86 -3.88 21.43
C LEU A 511 -18.69 -2.73 22.00
N ASP A 512 -18.69 -2.66 23.33
CA ASP A 512 -19.32 -1.58 24.09
C ASP A 512 -18.45 -0.31 24.04
N LEU A 513 -19.02 0.76 23.53
CA LEU A 513 -18.40 2.09 23.46
C LEU A 513 -19.25 3.16 24.17
N SER A 514 -20.11 2.75 25.11
CA SER A 514 -20.96 3.66 25.91
C SER A 514 -20.15 4.68 26.72
N SER A 515 -18.91 4.31 27.11
CA SER A 515 -17.98 5.18 27.84
C SER A 515 -17.02 5.98 26.94
N GLU A 516 -17.19 5.95 25.63
CA GLU A 516 -16.29 6.57 24.65
C GLU A 516 -16.98 7.72 23.88
N PRO A 517 -17.14 8.91 24.47
CA PRO A 517 -17.93 10.00 23.87
C PRO A 517 -17.37 10.48 22.52
N VAL A 518 -16.03 10.52 22.35
CA VAL A 518 -15.40 10.91 21.09
C VAL A 518 -15.73 9.91 19.96
N ALA A 519 -15.82 8.62 20.29
CA ALA A 519 -16.24 7.60 19.33
C ALA A 519 -17.73 7.82 18.97
N ALA A 520 -18.59 8.07 19.96
CA ALA A 520 -20.01 8.35 19.73
C ALA A 520 -20.21 9.52 18.74
N ASP A 521 -19.43 10.60 18.88
CA ASP A 521 -19.49 11.75 17.98
C ASP A 521 -19.11 11.40 16.53
N PHE A 522 -18.11 10.52 16.31
CA PHE A 522 -17.73 10.12 14.96
C PHE A 522 -18.69 9.13 14.32
N TYR A 523 -19.29 8.26 15.12
CA TYR A 523 -20.18 7.21 14.59
C TYR A 523 -21.62 7.71 14.44
N GLU A 524 -22.06 8.71 15.21
CA GLU A 524 -23.34 9.46 15.06
C GLU A 524 -24.61 8.60 15.17
N GLN A 525 -24.48 7.29 15.34
CA GLN A 525 -25.59 6.32 15.39
C GLN A 525 -25.39 5.35 16.56
N PRO A 526 -26.48 4.83 17.14
CA PRO A 526 -26.37 3.91 18.28
C PRO A 526 -25.67 2.59 17.96
N TYR A 527 -25.66 2.18 16.69
CA TYR A 527 -24.97 0.94 16.26
C TYR A 527 -24.19 1.15 14.98
N ALA A 528 -23.05 0.45 14.85
CA ALA A 528 -22.29 0.36 13.61
C ALA A 528 -21.72 -1.04 13.43
N LEU A 529 -21.90 -1.62 12.23
CA LEU A 529 -21.35 -2.91 11.84
C LEU A 529 -20.09 -2.70 11.01
N VAL A 530 -18.95 -3.15 11.52
CA VAL A 530 -17.64 -2.99 10.92
C VAL A 530 -17.16 -4.33 10.35
N ARG A 531 -16.69 -4.30 9.11
CA ARG A 531 -16.17 -5.44 8.35
C ARG A 531 -14.77 -5.86 8.85
N PRO A 532 -14.30 -7.08 8.48
CA PRO A 532 -12.95 -7.57 8.79
C PRO A 532 -11.81 -6.66 8.29
N ASP A 533 -12.02 -5.91 7.20
CA ASP A 533 -11.09 -4.92 6.64
C ASP A 533 -11.22 -3.52 7.28
N GLN A 534 -11.95 -3.42 8.40
CA GLN A 534 -12.17 -2.18 9.17
C GLN A 534 -12.93 -1.10 8.37
N VAL A 535 -13.80 -1.51 7.46
CA VAL A 535 -14.73 -0.64 6.73
C VAL A 535 -16.11 -0.74 7.39
N VAL A 536 -16.79 0.39 7.53
CA VAL A 536 -18.17 0.41 8.04
C VAL A 536 -19.10 -0.14 6.97
N ALA A 537 -19.75 -1.27 7.24
CA ALA A 537 -20.73 -1.88 6.34
C ALA A 537 -22.12 -1.24 6.47
N TRP A 538 -22.46 -0.86 7.69
CA TRP A 538 -23.73 -0.29 8.05
C TRP A 538 -23.63 0.48 9.38
N ARG A 539 -24.45 1.50 9.56
CA ARG A 539 -24.73 2.14 10.85
C ARG A 539 -26.19 2.57 10.90
N GLY A 540 -26.78 2.66 12.07
CA GLY A 540 -28.17 3.07 12.20
C GLY A 540 -28.75 2.86 13.59
N ALA A 541 -30.06 3.12 13.71
CA ALA A 541 -30.87 2.75 14.86
C ALA A 541 -31.14 1.23 14.86
N ALA A 542 -31.82 0.74 15.90
CA ALA A 542 -32.21 -0.67 15.99
C ALA A 542 -33.01 -1.09 14.74
N PRO A 543 -32.58 -2.14 14.00
CA PRO A 543 -33.34 -2.64 12.86
C PRO A 543 -34.72 -3.17 13.31
N GLY A 544 -35.75 -2.90 12.50
CA GLY A 544 -37.09 -3.43 12.73
C GLY A 544 -37.19 -4.95 12.50
N ASP A 545 -38.37 -5.51 12.75
CA ASP A 545 -38.65 -6.94 12.57
C ASP A 545 -38.33 -7.38 11.13
N GLY A 546 -37.46 -8.40 10.99
CA GLY A 546 -37.02 -8.95 9.73
C GLY A 546 -35.99 -8.09 8.95
N GLU A 547 -35.72 -6.86 9.35
CA GLU A 547 -34.72 -6.01 8.70
C GLU A 547 -33.29 -6.48 9.01
N LEU A 548 -33.06 -6.96 10.22
CA LEU A 548 -31.76 -7.50 10.63
C LEU A 548 -31.31 -8.66 9.73
N LYS A 549 -32.23 -9.56 9.40
CA LYS A 549 -31.96 -10.66 8.46
C LYS A 549 -31.57 -10.11 7.08
N LYS A 550 -32.31 -9.13 6.56
CA LYS A 550 -32.02 -8.48 5.26
C LYS A 550 -30.67 -7.76 5.28
N LEU A 551 -30.35 -7.11 6.40
CA LEU A 551 -29.07 -6.46 6.60
C LEU A 551 -27.93 -7.47 6.46
N TYR A 552 -28.00 -8.61 7.16
CA TYR A 552 -26.97 -9.64 7.04
C TYR A 552 -26.93 -10.27 5.63
N ASP A 553 -28.08 -10.53 5.01
CA ASP A 553 -28.14 -11.03 3.62
C ASP A 553 -27.40 -10.07 2.67
N HIS A 554 -27.60 -8.77 2.84
CA HIS A 554 -26.97 -7.74 2.03
C HIS A 554 -25.45 -7.66 2.28
N VAL A 555 -25.00 -7.49 3.54
CA VAL A 555 -23.56 -7.29 3.84
C VAL A 555 -22.72 -8.55 3.63
N LEU A 556 -23.33 -9.72 3.60
CA LEU A 556 -22.69 -10.99 3.28
C LEU A 556 -22.87 -11.37 1.80
N GLY A 557 -23.54 -10.56 1.00
CA GLY A 557 -23.72 -10.79 -0.43
C GLY A 557 -24.50 -12.06 -0.79
N VAL A 558 -25.48 -12.44 0.04
CA VAL A 558 -26.29 -13.65 -0.14
C VAL A 558 -27.43 -13.43 -1.15
N ASN A 559 -27.76 -12.19 -1.46
CA ASN A 559 -28.86 -11.81 -2.39
C ASN A 559 -28.40 -11.79 -3.84
#